data_11d17bd4ec18f517623a0b186a6c4044
#
_entry.id   11d17bd4ec18f517623a0b186a6c4044
#
_cell.length_a   1.000
_cell.length_b   1.000
_cell.length_c   1.000
_cell.angle_alpha   90.00
_cell.angle_beta   90.00
_cell.angle_gamma   90.00
#
_symmetry.space_group_name_H-M   'P 1'
#
loop_
_entity.id
_entity.type
_entity.pdbx_description
1 polymer ?
#
loop_
_entity_poly.entity_id
_entity_poly.type
_entity_poly.pdbx_seq_one_letter_code
_entity_poly.pdbx_strand_id
1 'polypeptide(L)'
;MASLSLGNLPVNDPAYVRKVVRTVVRALDNVIDLNFYPVPYAKITNHTYRSIGLGVSGYHHMLAKNKIKWQSEEHLAFVDKLFEQINYAAIEASSDYAKEKGSYRYFEGSDWESGAYFEKRGYCSDEWKELREKVHRQGMRNAYLLAIAPTSSTSIIAGTTAGIDPVMNKYFLEEKKGSMLPRVAPDLSPETYWYYINAHHIDQNWSVRACGVRQRHVDQAQSMNFYITNDYTMRQVLNLYLKAWECGVKTVYYVLSLIHI
;
A
#
# COMPACT_ATOMS: atom_id res chain seq x y z
N MET A 1 -1.98 8.41 -9.05
CA MET A 1 -1.50 7.31 -8.19
C MET A 1 -0.15 6.81 -8.69
N ALA A 2 0.72 6.38 -7.76
CA ALA A 2 2.00 5.72 -8.05
C ALA A 2 2.20 4.56 -7.08
N SER A 3 3.11 3.63 -7.41
CA SER A 3 3.41 2.48 -6.56
C SER A 3 4.92 2.26 -6.46
N LEU A 4 5.42 2.13 -5.24
CA LEU A 4 6.81 1.75 -4.95
C LEU A 4 6.98 0.26 -5.25
N SER A 5 7.97 -0.10 -6.06
CA SER A 5 8.30 -1.51 -6.31
C SER A 5 9.14 -2.06 -5.15
N LEU A 6 8.48 -2.58 -4.10
CA LEU A 6 9.15 -3.03 -2.87
C LEU A 6 10.16 -4.15 -3.12
N GLY A 7 9.92 -5.04 -4.07
CA GLY A 7 10.86 -6.09 -4.44
C GLY A 7 12.17 -5.57 -5.03
N ASN A 8 12.13 -4.37 -5.64
CA ASN A 8 13.29 -3.72 -6.27
C ASN A 8 13.85 -2.55 -5.43
N LEU A 9 13.20 -2.22 -4.31
CA LEU A 9 13.61 -1.16 -3.41
C LEU A 9 14.46 -1.74 -2.28
N PRO A 10 15.56 -1.10 -1.86
CA PRO A 10 16.30 -1.50 -0.66
C PRO A 10 15.52 -1.10 0.59
N VAL A 11 14.49 -1.89 0.93
CA VAL A 11 13.55 -1.60 2.03
C VAL A 11 14.20 -1.58 3.41
N ASN A 12 15.40 -2.13 3.53
CA ASN A 12 16.20 -2.13 4.76
C ASN A 12 17.10 -0.88 4.88
N ASP A 13 17.03 0.05 3.92
CA ASP A 13 17.67 1.36 3.98
C ASP A 13 16.62 2.46 4.15
N PRO A 14 16.33 2.89 5.39
CA PRO A 14 15.31 3.92 5.66
C PRO A 14 15.59 5.26 4.99
N ALA A 15 16.86 5.63 4.84
CA ALA A 15 17.26 6.90 4.22
C ALA A 15 16.93 6.87 2.72
N TYR A 16 17.20 5.74 2.06
CA TYR A 16 16.84 5.57 0.65
C TYR A 16 15.33 5.55 0.44
N VAL A 17 14.58 4.80 1.27
CA VAL A 17 13.11 4.77 1.24
C VAL A 17 12.55 6.19 1.38
N ARG A 18 13.01 6.95 2.38
CA ARG A 18 12.60 8.35 2.62
C ARG A 18 12.87 9.24 1.40
N LYS A 19 14.04 9.12 0.78
CA LYS A 19 14.40 9.87 -0.43
C LYS A 19 13.47 9.58 -1.59
N VAL A 20 13.17 8.30 -1.84
CA VAL A 20 12.28 7.87 -2.92
C VAL A 20 10.86 8.35 -2.67
N VAL A 21 10.31 8.13 -1.46
CA VAL A 21 8.97 8.58 -1.07
C VAL A 21 8.83 10.09 -1.26
N ARG A 22 9.79 10.89 -0.78
CA ARG A 22 9.80 12.35 -0.94
C ARG A 22 9.74 12.77 -2.41
N THR A 23 10.52 12.11 -3.27
CA THR A 23 10.53 12.39 -4.71
C THR A 23 9.17 12.07 -5.34
N VAL A 24 8.57 10.92 -5.00
CA VAL A 24 7.29 10.48 -5.57
C VAL A 24 6.12 11.35 -5.09
N VAL A 25 6.08 11.74 -3.82
CA VAL A 25 5.06 12.67 -3.28
C VAL A 25 5.08 13.98 -4.06
N ARG A 26 6.27 14.56 -4.27
CA ARG A 26 6.43 15.79 -5.07
C ARG A 26 6.00 15.61 -6.52
N ALA A 27 6.38 14.48 -7.14
CA ALA A 27 5.97 14.18 -8.52
C ALA A 27 4.45 14.02 -8.64
N LEU A 28 3.80 13.32 -7.71
CA LEU A 28 2.34 13.15 -7.70
C LEU A 28 1.59 14.48 -7.50
N ASP A 29 2.09 15.36 -6.64
CA ASP A 29 1.50 16.69 -6.46
C ASP A 29 1.63 17.54 -7.72
N ASN A 30 2.79 17.51 -8.39
CA ASN A 30 3.00 18.22 -9.66
C ASN A 30 2.06 17.69 -10.78
N VAL A 31 1.75 16.40 -10.80
CA VAL A 31 0.79 15.82 -11.75
C VAL A 31 -0.59 16.45 -11.60
N ILE A 32 -1.02 16.85 -10.40
CA ILE A 32 -2.30 17.52 -10.19
C ILE A 32 -2.35 18.84 -10.95
N ASP A 33 -1.25 19.58 -10.96
CA ASP A 33 -1.18 20.89 -11.64
C ASP A 33 -0.99 20.76 -13.17
N LEU A 34 -0.27 19.72 -13.61
CA LEU A 34 0.07 19.52 -15.02
C LEU A 34 -1.00 18.72 -15.80
N ASN A 35 -1.92 18.06 -15.10
CA ASN A 35 -2.90 17.20 -15.73
C ASN A 35 -4.00 18.00 -16.46
N PHE A 36 -4.50 17.42 -17.56
CA PHE A 36 -5.70 17.90 -18.23
C PHE A 36 -6.94 17.31 -17.55
N TYR A 37 -7.90 18.18 -17.25
CA TYR A 37 -9.17 17.82 -16.61
C TYR A 37 -10.34 18.02 -17.60
N PRO A 38 -10.88 16.96 -18.20
CA PRO A 38 -11.99 17.08 -19.16
C PRO A 38 -13.29 17.52 -18.49
N VAL A 39 -13.42 17.32 -17.17
CA VAL A 39 -14.60 17.68 -16.38
C VAL A 39 -14.21 18.74 -15.35
N PRO A 40 -14.87 19.91 -15.33
CA PRO A 40 -14.54 21.01 -14.41
C PRO A 40 -14.57 20.62 -12.93
N TYR A 41 -15.54 19.80 -12.51
CA TYR A 41 -15.65 19.35 -11.12
C TYR A 41 -14.45 18.49 -10.68
N ALA A 42 -13.88 17.68 -11.58
CA ALA A 42 -12.67 16.93 -11.30
C ALA A 42 -11.49 17.87 -11.03
N LYS A 43 -11.35 18.95 -11.82
CA LYS A 43 -10.33 19.99 -11.60
C LYS A 43 -10.50 20.64 -10.23
N ILE A 44 -11.73 21.08 -9.90
CA ILE A 44 -12.04 21.73 -8.62
C ILE A 44 -11.66 20.83 -7.46
N THR A 45 -12.11 19.58 -7.46
CA THR A 45 -11.83 18.62 -6.38
C THR A 45 -10.34 18.35 -6.23
N ASN A 46 -9.63 18.06 -7.33
CA ASN A 46 -8.20 17.77 -7.28
C ASN A 46 -7.38 18.96 -6.78
N HIS A 47 -7.67 20.18 -7.24
CA HIS A 47 -6.96 21.38 -6.76
C HIS A 47 -7.33 21.79 -5.33
N THR A 48 -8.55 21.45 -4.87
CA THR A 48 -9.01 21.78 -3.52
C THR A 48 -8.37 20.89 -2.45
N TYR A 49 -8.39 19.57 -2.65
CA TYR A 49 -7.89 18.61 -1.68
C TYR A 49 -6.47 18.15 -1.96
N ARG A 50 -6.02 18.25 -3.19
CA ARG A 50 -4.71 17.78 -3.65
C ARG A 50 -4.39 16.36 -3.20
N SER A 51 -5.41 15.49 -3.19
CA SER A 51 -5.29 14.11 -2.77
C SER A 51 -4.42 13.32 -3.73
N ILE A 52 -3.44 12.62 -3.21
CA ILE A 52 -2.58 11.70 -3.95
C ILE A 52 -2.78 10.27 -3.45
N GLY A 53 -2.28 9.30 -4.19
CA GLY A 53 -2.30 7.90 -3.79
C GLY A 53 -0.94 7.27 -4.08
N LEU A 54 -0.06 7.26 -3.08
CA LEU A 54 1.18 6.49 -3.12
C LEU A 54 0.91 5.11 -2.52
N GLY A 55 1.10 4.08 -3.31
CA GLY A 55 0.96 2.69 -2.91
C GLY A 55 2.25 1.90 -3.12
N VAL A 56 2.10 0.59 -3.13
CA VAL A 56 3.20 -0.36 -3.31
C VAL A 56 2.83 -1.46 -4.29
N SER A 57 3.84 -2.03 -4.94
CA SER A 57 3.81 -3.29 -5.66
C SER A 57 4.99 -4.15 -5.18
N GLY A 58 5.02 -5.42 -5.56
CA GLY A 58 6.15 -6.27 -5.20
C GLY A 58 6.18 -6.70 -3.74
N TYR A 59 5.04 -6.71 -3.08
CA TYR A 59 4.98 -7.05 -1.66
C TYR A 59 5.44 -8.48 -1.37
N HIS A 60 4.90 -9.48 -2.08
CA HIS A 60 5.34 -10.88 -1.92
C HIS A 60 6.79 -11.08 -2.38
N HIS A 61 7.20 -10.42 -3.46
CA HIS A 61 8.59 -10.41 -3.92
C HIS A 61 9.55 -9.89 -2.83
N MET A 62 9.21 -8.79 -2.19
CA MET A 62 9.97 -8.24 -1.07
C MET A 62 10.09 -9.21 0.09
N LEU A 63 8.99 -9.86 0.50
CA LEU A 63 9.02 -10.84 1.58
C LEU A 63 9.93 -12.02 1.23
N ALA A 64 9.84 -12.55 0.01
CA ALA A 64 10.67 -13.65 -0.44
C ALA A 64 12.17 -13.28 -0.47
N LYS A 65 12.52 -12.10 -0.95
CA LYS A 65 13.92 -11.59 -0.92
C LYS A 65 14.49 -11.45 0.48
N ASN A 66 13.64 -11.03 1.43
CA ASN A 66 14.04 -10.88 2.83
C ASN A 66 13.92 -12.19 3.62
N LYS A 67 13.57 -13.30 2.97
CA LYS A 67 13.41 -14.62 3.59
C LYS A 67 12.36 -14.63 4.71
N ILE A 68 11.28 -13.86 4.52
CA ILE A 68 10.17 -13.74 5.47
C ILE A 68 8.99 -14.56 4.96
N LYS A 69 8.48 -15.48 5.78
CA LYS A 69 7.31 -16.28 5.45
C LYS A 69 6.03 -15.46 5.56
N TRP A 70 5.10 -15.63 4.61
CA TRP A 70 3.82 -14.93 4.61
C TRP A 70 3.04 -15.15 5.91
N GLN A 71 2.97 -16.39 6.38
CA GLN A 71 2.27 -16.78 7.60
C GLN A 71 3.23 -16.76 8.79
N SER A 72 3.63 -15.58 9.26
CA SER A 72 4.52 -15.41 10.40
C SER A 72 4.32 -14.08 11.13
N GLU A 73 4.59 -14.05 12.42
CA GLU A 73 4.60 -12.81 13.20
C GLU A 73 5.74 -11.87 12.74
N GLU A 74 6.85 -12.44 12.26
CA GLU A 74 7.94 -11.67 11.66
C GLU A 74 7.46 -10.83 10.48
N HIS A 75 6.60 -11.40 9.61
CA HIS A 75 5.97 -10.67 8.51
C HIS A 75 5.19 -9.46 9.02
N LEU A 76 4.34 -9.64 10.04
CA LEU A 76 3.53 -8.55 10.59
C LEU A 76 4.40 -7.43 11.18
N ALA A 77 5.41 -7.80 11.97
CA ALA A 77 6.33 -6.84 12.56
C ALA A 77 7.18 -6.08 11.50
N PHE A 78 7.64 -6.80 10.48
CA PHE A 78 8.43 -6.22 9.41
C PHE A 78 7.63 -5.18 8.61
N VAL A 79 6.39 -5.51 8.23
CA VAL A 79 5.57 -4.60 7.42
C VAL A 79 4.99 -3.45 8.23
N ASP A 80 4.73 -3.63 9.52
CA ASP A 80 4.38 -2.52 10.43
C ASP A 80 5.46 -1.44 10.38
N LYS A 81 6.70 -1.83 10.64
CA LYS A 81 7.84 -0.93 10.61
C LYS A 81 8.07 -0.28 9.24
N LEU A 82 7.98 -1.06 8.17
CA LEU A 82 8.19 -0.55 6.81
C LEU A 82 7.12 0.47 6.41
N PHE A 83 5.85 0.17 6.68
CA PHE A 83 4.75 1.08 6.32
C PHE A 83 4.71 2.31 7.24
N GLU A 84 5.12 2.18 8.49
CA GLU A 84 5.35 3.34 9.36
C GLU A 84 6.39 4.30 8.77
N GLN A 85 7.54 3.78 8.31
CA GLN A 85 8.59 4.57 7.65
C GLN A 85 8.08 5.26 6.37
N ILE A 86 7.34 4.53 5.53
CA ILE A 86 6.75 5.10 4.30
C ILE A 86 5.77 6.22 4.64
N ASN A 87 4.90 6.01 5.63
CA ASN A 87 3.92 7.00 6.04
C ASN A 87 4.59 8.24 6.64
N TYR A 88 5.55 8.05 7.53
CA TYR A 88 6.34 9.15 8.10
C TYR A 88 6.97 10.00 7.00
N ALA A 89 7.65 9.36 6.06
CA ALA A 89 8.32 10.05 4.95
C ALA A 89 7.33 10.78 4.02
N ALA A 90 6.14 10.21 3.81
CA ALA A 90 5.11 10.83 2.98
C ALA A 90 4.51 12.08 3.64
N ILE A 91 4.22 12.02 4.95
CA ILE A 91 3.72 13.14 5.73
C ILE A 91 4.75 14.26 5.76
N GLU A 92 6.00 13.91 6.08
CA GLU A 92 7.10 14.87 6.12
C GLU A 92 7.30 15.56 4.77
N ALA A 93 7.30 14.80 3.67
CA ALA A 93 7.44 15.34 2.32
C ALA A 93 6.29 16.29 1.95
N SER A 94 5.05 15.92 2.28
CA SER A 94 3.87 16.75 2.02
C SER A 94 3.90 18.05 2.86
N SER A 95 4.34 17.97 4.12
CA SER A 95 4.49 19.15 4.98
C SER A 95 5.61 20.07 4.49
N ASP A 96 6.76 19.54 4.11
CA ASP A 96 7.83 20.34 3.51
C ASP A 96 7.37 21.03 2.22
N TYR A 97 6.57 20.34 1.41
CA TYR A 97 6.06 20.92 0.17
C TYR A 97 4.95 21.93 0.42
N ALA A 98 4.18 21.81 1.51
CA ALA A 98 3.25 22.84 1.95
C ALA A 98 3.96 24.14 2.33
N LYS A 99 5.13 24.06 2.95
CA LYS A 99 5.98 25.25 3.22
C LYS A 99 6.40 25.96 1.93
N GLU A 100 6.65 25.22 0.83
CA GLU A 100 7.05 25.79 -0.46
C GLU A 100 5.87 26.35 -1.27
N LYS A 101 4.72 25.67 -1.27
CA LYS A 101 3.60 25.87 -2.20
C LYS A 101 2.26 26.19 -1.54
N GLY A 102 2.21 26.24 -0.21
CA GLY A 102 0.99 26.37 0.58
C GLY A 102 0.27 25.05 0.80
N SER A 103 -0.56 25.02 1.82
CA SER A 103 -1.40 23.87 2.19
C SER A 103 -2.54 23.66 1.20
N TYR A 104 -3.15 22.48 1.22
CA TYR A 104 -4.43 22.27 0.56
C TYR A 104 -5.53 23.10 1.23
N ARG A 105 -6.59 23.41 0.49
CA ARG A 105 -7.58 24.45 0.86
C ARG A 105 -8.26 24.24 2.22
N TYR A 106 -8.55 23.00 2.58
CA TYR A 106 -9.27 22.64 3.82
C TYR A 106 -8.32 22.03 4.88
N PHE A 107 -7.09 22.53 4.96
CA PHE A 107 -6.17 22.13 6.01
C PHE A 107 -6.66 22.58 7.39
N GLU A 108 -7.14 23.82 7.48
CA GLU A 108 -7.74 24.36 8.70
C GLU A 108 -9.00 23.58 9.09
N GLY A 109 -9.10 23.17 10.35
CA GLY A 109 -10.17 22.32 10.89
C GLY A 109 -10.01 20.84 10.58
N SER A 110 -8.91 20.41 9.92
CA SER A 110 -8.67 19.01 9.59
C SER A 110 -8.04 18.22 10.76
N ASP A 111 -8.10 16.88 10.62
CA ASP A 111 -7.37 15.96 11.52
C ASP A 111 -5.84 16.18 11.47
N TRP A 112 -5.31 16.78 10.40
CA TRP A 112 -3.91 17.12 10.28
C TRP A 112 -3.54 18.30 11.18
N GLU A 113 -4.32 19.37 11.11
CA GLU A 113 -4.08 20.58 11.92
C GLU A 113 -4.25 20.30 13.41
N SER A 114 -5.34 19.64 13.78
CA SER A 114 -5.62 19.29 15.19
C SER A 114 -4.66 18.26 15.78
N GLY A 115 -3.97 17.49 14.92
CA GLY A 115 -3.14 16.36 15.31
C GLY A 115 -3.92 15.06 15.56
N ALA A 116 -5.24 15.05 15.39
CA ALA A 116 -6.08 13.89 15.57
C ALA A 116 -5.68 12.72 14.66
N TYR A 117 -5.10 13.00 13.49
CA TYR A 117 -4.52 11.97 12.62
C TYR A 117 -3.49 11.10 13.34
N PHE A 118 -2.59 11.72 14.09
CA PHE A 118 -1.50 11.04 14.81
C PHE A 118 -2.05 10.27 16.04
N GLU A 119 -2.97 10.89 16.76
CA GLU A 119 -3.60 10.30 17.96
C GLU A 119 -4.41 9.05 17.62
N LYS A 120 -5.28 9.10 16.61
CA LYS A 120 -6.08 7.98 16.13
C LYS A 120 -5.25 6.76 15.72
N ARG A 121 -3.97 6.97 15.36
CA ARG A 121 -3.02 5.93 14.93
C ARG A 121 -2.03 5.50 16.01
N GLY A 122 -2.08 6.14 17.17
CA GLY A 122 -1.19 5.84 18.29
C GLY A 122 0.28 6.19 18.02
N TYR A 123 0.53 7.24 17.24
CA TYR A 123 1.87 7.75 16.97
C TYR A 123 2.32 8.66 18.13
N CYS A 124 3.11 8.11 19.07
CA CYS A 124 3.46 8.78 20.31
C CYS A 124 4.97 8.92 20.57
N SER A 125 5.85 8.39 19.70
CA SER A 125 7.29 8.58 19.84
C SER A 125 7.68 10.06 19.66
N ASP A 126 8.86 10.44 20.13
CA ASP A 126 9.31 11.82 20.05
C ASP A 126 9.48 12.28 18.60
N GLU A 127 9.94 11.40 17.69
CA GLU A 127 9.99 11.69 16.25
C GLU A 127 8.60 12.02 15.68
N TRP A 128 7.56 11.27 16.10
CA TRP A 128 6.18 11.52 15.66
C TRP A 128 5.62 12.82 16.25
N LYS A 129 5.97 13.17 17.51
CA LYS A 129 5.60 14.45 18.10
C LYS A 129 6.24 15.63 17.36
N GLU A 130 7.53 15.52 17.03
CA GLU A 130 8.23 16.53 16.22
C GLU A 130 7.60 16.72 14.84
N LEU A 131 7.23 15.61 14.17
CA LEU A 131 6.54 15.66 12.88
C LEU A 131 5.14 16.27 13.01
N ARG A 132 4.38 15.96 14.05
CA ARG A 132 3.08 16.57 14.36
C ARG A 132 3.22 18.11 14.51
N GLU A 133 4.18 18.56 15.31
CA GLU A 133 4.47 19.98 15.49
C GLU A 133 4.89 20.67 14.18
N LYS A 134 5.66 19.97 13.36
CA LYS A 134 6.04 20.44 12.03
C LYS A 134 4.81 20.59 11.13
N VAL A 135 3.93 19.60 11.09
CA VAL A 135 2.68 19.63 10.31
C VAL A 135 1.77 20.77 10.79
N HIS A 136 1.63 20.95 12.10
CA HIS A 136 0.83 22.05 12.66
C HIS A 136 1.35 23.42 12.22
N ARG A 137 2.66 23.62 12.18
CA ARG A 137 3.28 24.91 11.79
C ARG A 137 3.34 25.15 10.29
N GLN A 138 3.60 24.12 9.50
CA GLN A 138 3.86 24.22 8.06
C GLN A 138 2.64 23.89 7.20
N GLY A 139 1.69 23.14 7.77
CA GLY A 139 0.55 22.60 7.05
C GLY A 139 0.85 21.30 6.29
N MET A 140 -0.12 20.86 5.50
CA MET A 140 -0.04 19.70 4.60
C MET A 140 -0.39 20.14 3.18
N ARG A 141 0.43 19.73 2.21
CA ARG A 141 0.16 20.00 0.78
C ARG A 141 -0.98 19.15 0.24
N ASN A 142 -1.12 17.93 0.73
CA ASN A 142 -2.05 16.92 0.24
C ASN A 142 -2.97 16.46 1.38
N ALA A 143 -4.28 16.41 1.13
CA ALA A 143 -5.25 15.97 2.12
C ALA A 143 -5.15 14.46 2.41
N TYR A 144 -4.80 13.65 1.39
CA TYR A 144 -4.57 12.22 1.48
C TYR A 144 -3.28 11.84 0.75
N LEU A 145 -2.56 10.84 1.27
CA LEU A 145 -1.23 10.47 0.81
C LEU A 145 -1.12 9.05 0.28
N LEU A 146 -1.53 8.05 1.07
CA LEU A 146 -1.28 6.65 0.79
C LEU A 146 -2.55 5.90 0.37
N ALA A 147 -2.46 5.18 -0.75
CA ALA A 147 -3.51 4.28 -1.24
C ALA A 147 -2.87 3.12 -2.01
N ILE A 148 -3.33 1.90 -1.80
CA ILE A 148 -2.74 0.73 -2.44
C ILE A 148 -3.63 0.24 -3.57
N ALA A 149 -3.12 0.39 -4.80
CA ALA A 149 -3.77 -0.07 -6.03
C ALA A 149 -3.39 -1.53 -6.36
N PRO A 150 -4.17 -2.24 -7.19
CA PRO A 150 -3.90 -3.63 -7.58
C PRO A 150 -2.58 -3.82 -8.35
N THR A 151 -2.19 -2.85 -9.19
CA THR A 151 -0.96 -2.81 -10.02
C THR A 151 -0.72 -4.02 -10.94
N SER A 152 -1.77 -4.72 -11.36
CA SER A 152 -1.67 -5.97 -12.14
C SER A 152 -0.81 -5.88 -13.42
N SER A 153 -0.93 -4.75 -14.15
CA SER A 153 -0.15 -4.55 -15.39
C SER A 153 1.20 -3.89 -15.14
N THR A 154 1.24 -2.89 -14.24
CA THR A 154 2.47 -2.13 -13.96
C THR A 154 3.51 -2.96 -13.21
N SER A 155 3.09 -3.92 -12.38
CA SER A 155 4.02 -4.84 -11.71
C SER A 155 4.76 -5.75 -12.69
N ILE A 156 4.11 -6.15 -13.78
CA ILE A 156 4.74 -6.93 -14.85
C ILE A 156 5.86 -6.15 -15.51
N ILE A 157 5.60 -4.88 -15.85
CA ILE A 157 6.60 -3.98 -16.44
C ILE A 157 7.78 -3.75 -15.47
N ALA A 158 7.47 -3.64 -14.18
CA ALA A 158 8.48 -3.46 -13.14
C ALA A 158 9.20 -4.76 -12.72
N GLY A 159 8.87 -5.92 -13.30
CA GLY A 159 9.47 -7.21 -12.97
C GLY A 159 9.25 -7.63 -11.51
N THR A 160 8.03 -7.39 -10.98
CA THR A 160 7.72 -7.66 -9.57
C THR A 160 6.30 -8.23 -9.41
N THR A 161 5.91 -8.58 -8.16
CA THR A 161 4.55 -9.07 -7.88
C THR A 161 3.51 -7.94 -7.81
N ALA A 162 2.24 -8.25 -8.09
CA ALA A 162 1.17 -7.26 -8.08
C ALA A 162 0.80 -6.82 -6.66
N GLY A 163 0.70 -5.51 -6.45
CA GLY A 163 0.20 -4.87 -5.23
C GLY A 163 0.74 -5.48 -3.93
N ILE A 164 -0.19 -5.79 -3.06
CA ILE A 164 0.03 -6.44 -1.76
C ILE A 164 -0.45 -7.90 -1.76
N ASP A 165 -0.83 -8.43 -2.92
CA ASP A 165 -1.35 -9.78 -3.02
C ASP A 165 -0.23 -10.84 -3.05
N PRO A 166 -0.53 -12.05 -2.56
CA PRO A 166 0.34 -13.20 -2.79
C PRO A 166 0.31 -13.63 -4.25
N VAL A 167 1.36 -14.32 -4.71
CA VAL A 167 1.36 -14.91 -6.06
C VAL A 167 0.31 -16.01 -6.17
N MET A 168 -0.35 -16.11 -7.32
CA MET A 168 -1.28 -17.22 -7.60
C MET A 168 -0.53 -18.56 -7.66
N ASN A 169 0.66 -18.55 -8.26
CA ASN A 169 1.57 -19.69 -8.27
C ASN A 169 3.02 -19.21 -8.47
N LYS A 170 3.99 -20.05 -8.12
CA LYS A 170 5.42 -19.78 -8.36
C LYS A 170 5.78 -19.78 -9.83
N TYR A 171 5.10 -20.62 -10.59
CA TYR A 171 5.20 -20.77 -12.03
C TYR A 171 3.84 -21.16 -12.60
N PHE A 172 3.37 -20.48 -13.64
CA PHE A 172 2.15 -20.83 -14.38
C PHE A 172 2.20 -20.27 -15.81
N LEU A 173 1.36 -20.84 -16.66
CA LEU A 173 1.13 -20.34 -18.01
C LEU A 173 -0.12 -19.46 -17.99
N GLU A 174 0.04 -18.20 -18.39
CA GLU A 174 -1.06 -17.24 -18.53
C GLU A 174 -1.47 -17.20 -20.01
N GLU A 175 -2.73 -17.51 -20.30
CA GLU A 175 -3.26 -17.28 -21.63
C GLU A 175 -3.65 -15.82 -21.79
N LYS A 176 -3.07 -15.14 -22.78
CA LYS A 176 -3.39 -13.75 -23.09
C LYS A 176 -3.48 -13.55 -24.59
N LYS A 177 -4.67 -13.20 -25.07
CA LYS A 177 -4.95 -12.98 -26.51
C LYS A 177 -4.52 -14.16 -27.37
N GLY A 178 -4.80 -15.39 -26.92
CA GLY A 178 -4.46 -16.62 -27.65
C GLY A 178 -2.99 -17.04 -27.58
N SER A 179 -2.17 -16.35 -26.79
CA SER A 179 -0.77 -16.71 -26.55
C SER A 179 -0.58 -17.17 -25.12
N MET A 180 0.15 -18.28 -24.93
CA MET A 180 0.53 -18.81 -23.62
C MET A 180 1.83 -18.13 -23.17
N LEU A 181 1.76 -17.36 -22.11
CA LEU A 181 2.91 -16.64 -21.56
C LEU A 181 3.36 -17.29 -20.24
N PRO A 182 4.61 -17.73 -20.12
CA PRO A 182 5.12 -18.23 -18.86
C PRO A 182 5.25 -17.09 -17.85
N ARG A 183 4.72 -17.32 -16.64
CA ARG A 183 4.87 -16.45 -15.50
C ARG A 183 5.66 -17.17 -14.44
N VAL A 184 6.72 -16.52 -13.98
CA VAL A 184 7.58 -17.01 -12.88
C VAL A 184 7.60 -15.96 -11.79
N ALA A 185 7.53 -16.38 -10.54
CA ALA A 185 7.70 -15.46 -9.42
C ALA A 185 9.06 -14.76 -9.52
N PRO A 186 9.12 -13.43 -9.32
CA PRO A 186 10.36 -12.67 -9.45
C PRO A 186 11.46 -13.20 -8.54
N ASP A 187 12.71 -13.22 -9.03
CA ASP A 187 13.88 -13.74 -8.30
C ASP A 187 13.69 -15.16 -7.72
N LEU A 188 12.87 -16.00 -8.40
CA LEU A 188 12.66 -17.38 -7.98
C LEU A 188 13.97 -18.17 -8.09
N SER A 189 14.43 -18.68 -6.97
CA SER A 189 15.68 -19.44 -6.82
C SER A 189 15.51 -20.50 -5.72
N PRO A 190 16.44 -21.45 -5.56
CA PRO A 190 16.42 -22.37 -4.44
C PRO A 190 16.31 -21.70 -3.06
N GLU A 191 16.85 -20.49 -2.94
CA GLU A 191 16.85 -19.70 -1.70
C GLU A 191 15.51 -19.01 -1.42
N THR A 192 14.80 -18.54 -2.46
CA THR A 192 13.54 -17.80 -2.34
C THR A 192 12.31 -18.70 -2.51
N TYR A 193 12.46 -19.88 -3.08
CA TYR A 193 11.38 -20.82 -3.42
C TYR A 193 10.42 -21.08 -2.26
N TRP A 194 10.94 -21.25 -1.04
CA TRP A 194 10.18 -21.62 0.14
C TRP A 194 9.41 -20.45 0.77
N TYR A 195 9.70 -19.22 0.34
CA TYR A 195 9.04 -18.01 0.81
C TYR A 195 7.90 -17.56 -0.09
N TYR A 196 7.83 -18.09 -1.33
CA TYR A 196 6.66 -17.94 -2.18
C TYR A 196 5.64 -19.04 -1.87
N ILE A 197 4.43 -18.63 -1.50
CA ILE A 197 3.29 -19.52 -1.24
C ILE A 197 2.16 -19.15 -2.21
N ASN A 198 1.43 -20.15 -2.71
CA ASN A 198 0.24 -19.95 -3.54
C ASN A 198 -0.85 -19.24 -2.74
N ALA A 199 -1.49 -18.26 -3.31
CA ALA A 199 -2.52 -17.44 -2.70
C ALA A 199 -3.66 -18.27 -2.07
N HIS A 200 -4.09 -19.35 -2.74
CA HIS A 200 -5.16 -20.23 -2.26
C HIS A 200 -4.72 -21.22 -1.17
N HIS A 201 -3.40 -21.36 -0.93
CA HIS A 201 -2.86 -22.20 0.15
C HIS A 201 -2.54 -21.40 1.41
N ILE A 202 -2.78 -20.10 1.41
CA ILE A 202 -2.60 -19.23 2.56
C ILE A 202 -3.86 -19.28 3.44
N ASP A 203 -3.70 -19.41 4.75
CA ASP A 203 -4.75 -19.03 5.68
C ASP A 203 -5.00 -17.51 5.55
N GLN A 204 -6.17 -17.15 5.00
CA GLN A 204 -6.54 -15.77 4.71
C GLN A 204 -6.57 -14.87 5.94
N ASN A 205 -6.66 -15.42 7.14
CA ASN A 205 -6.54 -14.66 8.38
C ASN A 205 -5.19 -13.93 8.48
N TRP A 206 -4.10 -14.51 7.97
CA TRP A 206 -2.80 -13.85 7.92
C TRP A 206 -2.78 -12.67 6.95
N SER A 207 -3.42 -12.81 5.80
CA SER A 207 -3.57 -11.71 4.83
C SER A 207 -4.39 -10.57 5.42
N VAL A 208 -5.48 -10.89 6.15
CA VAL A 208 -6.30 -9.92 6.86
C VAL A 208 -5.51 -9.19 7.95
N ARG A 209 -4.79 -9.92 8.80
CA ARG A 209 -3.95 -9.33 9.85
C ARG A 209 -2.89 -8.40 9.26
N ALA A 210 -2.19 -8.84 8.23
CA ALA A 210 -1.19 -8.02 7.55
C ALA A 210 -1.82 -6.77 6.91
N CYS A 211 -3.03 -6.88 6.35
CA CYS A 211 -3.77 -5.73 5.83
C CYS A 211 -4.14 -4.75 6.94
N GLY A 212 -4.61 -5.24 8.10
CA GLY A 212 -4.93 -4.42 9.27
C GLY A 212 -3.71 -3.67 9.81
N VAL A 213 -2.57 -4.35 9.93
CA VAL A 213 -1.30 -3.74 10.34
C VAL A 213 -0.92 -2.59 9.39
N ARG A 214 -0.97 -2.82 8.09
CA ARG A 214 -0.69 -1.77 7.09
C ARG A 214 -1.72 -0.64 7.12
N GLN A 215 -3.02 -0.96 7.39
CA GLN A 215 -4.09 0.03 7.38
C GLN A 215 -3.89 1.12 8.44
N ARG A 216 -3.20 0.82 9.53
CA ARG A 216 -2.78 1.84 10.51
C ARG A 216 -1.99 2.96 9.86
N HIS A 217 -1.19 2.64 8.85
CA HIS A 217 -0.28 3.57 8.18
C HIS A 217 -0.85 4.12 6.86
N VAL A 218 -1.81 3.42 6.25
CA VAL A 218 -2.44 3.83 4.98
C VAL A 218 -3.71 4.61 5.27
N ASP A 219 -3.75 5.86 4.84
CA ASP A 219 -4.88 6.77 5.12
C ASP A 219 -6.10 6.55 4.23
N GLN A 220 -5.92 5.95 3.05
CA GLN A 220 -7.01 5.56 2.16
C GLN A 220 -7.19 4.02 2.16
N ALA A 221 -7.79 3.46 1.12
CA ALA A 221 -8.04 2.03 1.02
C ALA A 221 -6.85 1.25 0.46
N GLN A 222 -6.87 -0.06 0.73
CA GLN A 222 -5.97 -1.05 0.16
C GLN A 222 -6.78 -1.99 -0.74
N SER A 223 -6.28 -2.28 -1.95
CA SER A 223 -6.84 -3.31 -2.81
C SER A 223 -6.45 -4.69 -2.28
N MET A 224 -7.23 -5.21 -1.35
CA MET A 224 -7.04 -6.51 -0.72
C MET A 224 -8.04 -7.51 -1.28
N ASN A 225 -7.55 -8.66 -1.73
CA ASN A 225 -8.36 -9.77 -2.21
C ASN A 225 -8.37 -10.93 -1.22
N PHE A 226 -9.50 -11.66 -1.18
CA PHE A 226 -9.58 -12.98 -0.56
C PHE A 226 -9.37 -14.06 -1.61
N TYR A 227 -8.58 -15.06 -1.28
CA TYR A 227 -8.32 -16.23 -2.11
C TYR A 227 -8.91 -17.43 -1.42
N ILE A 228 -10.03 -17.93 -1.93
CA ILE A 228 -10.77 -19.03 -1.33
C ILE A 228 -10.76 -20.27 -2.23
N THR A 229 -10.90 -21.44 -1.63
CA THR A 229 -11.11 -22.71 -2.33
C THR A 229 -12.56 -23.15 -2.19
N ASN A 230 -12.94 -24.24 -2.89
CA ASN A 230 -14.27 -24.80 -2.84
C ASN A 230 -14.66 -25.34 -1.45
N ASP A 231 -13.68 -25.55 -0.58
CA ASP A 231 -13.88 -26.06 0.78
C ASP A 231 -14.37 -24.98 1.76
N TYR A 232 -14.32 -23.70 1.34
CA TYR A 232 -14.79 -22.60 2.17
C TYR A 232 -16.29 -22.62 2.30
N THR A 233 -16.78 -22.73 3.52
CA THR A 233 -18.20 -22.55 3.85
C THR A 233 -18.57 -21.05 3.86
N MET A 234 -19.85 -20.75 3.65
CA MET A 234 -20.39 -19.38 3.78
C MET A 234 -19.99 -18.73 5.12
N ARG A 235 -20.04 -19.52 6.20
CA ARG A 235 -19.67 -19.05 7.55
C ARG A 235 -18.20 -18.63 7.63
N GLN A 236 -17.29 -19.40 7.02
CA GLN A 236 -15.87 -19.05 6.99
C GLN A 236 -15.61 -17.76 6.19
N VAL A 237 -16.28 -17.60 5.05
CA VAL A 237 -16.17 -16.36 4.26
C VAL A 237 -16.67 -15.16 5.07
N LEU A 238 -17.84 -15.29 5.72
CA LEU A 238 -18.38 -14.23 6.59
C LEU A 238 -17.40 -13.88 7.73
N ASN A 239 -16.80 -14.88 8.35
CA ASN A 239 -15.82 -14.67 9.42
C ASN A 239 -14.57 -13.90 8.92
N LEU A 240 -14.14 -14.09 7.67
CA LEU A 240 -13.04 -13.29 7.09
C LEU A 240 -13.40 -11.80 6.98
N TYR A 241 -14.65 -11.48 6.57
CA TYR A 241 -15.12 -10.09 6.54
C TYR A 241 -15.20 -9.48 7.94
N LEU A 242 -15.74 -10.23 8.92
CA LEU A 242 -15.77 -9.79 10.32
C LEU A 242 -14.36 -9.55 10.85
N LYS A 243 -13.45 -10.47 10.56
CA LYS A 243 -12.05 -10.32 10.95
C LYS A 243 -11.37 -9.13 10.31
N ALA A 244 -11.65 -8.85 9.04
CA ALA A 244 -11.16 -7.66 8.35
C ALA A 244 -11.65 -6.38 9.03
N TRP A 245 -12.93 -6.33 9.39
CA TRP A 245 -13.51 -5.22 10.15
C TRP A 245 -12.87 -5.06 11.53
N GLU A 246 -12.71 -6.14 12.31
CA GLU A 246 -12.03 -6.14 13.61
C GLU A 246 -10.58 -5.63 13.52
N CYS A 247 -9.88 -5.96 12.43
CA CYS A 247 -8.51 -5.50 12.17
C CYS A 247 -8.45 -4.06 11.62
N GLY A 248 -9.58 -3.35 11.49
CA GLY A 248 -9.64 -1.98 11.01
C GLY A 248 -9.39 -1.81 9.51
N VAL A 249 -9.53 -2.89 8.72
CA VAL A 249 -9.42 -2.84 7.25
C VAL A 249 -10.59 -2.05 6.68
N LYS A 250 -10.32 -1.03 5.87
CA LYS A 250 -11.36 -0.14 5.33
C LYS A 250 -12.24 -0.81 4.28
N THR A 251 -11.63 -1.60 3.40
CA THR A 251 -12.34 -2.25 2.29
C THR A 251 -11.69 -3.59 1.95
N VAL A 252 -12.51 -4.54 1.49
CA VAL A 252 -12.11 -5.76 0.79
C VAL A 252 -12.52 -5.58 -0.68
N TYR A 253 -11.69 -6.06 -1.62
CA TYR A 253 -11.91 -5.82 -3.05
C TYR A 253 -12.62 -7.01 -3.70
N TYR A 254 -11.91 -8.08 -4.04
CA TYR A 254 -12.48 -9.28 -4.64
C TYR A 254 -12.39 -10.49 -3.71
N VAL A 255 -13.34 -11.42 -3.91
CA VAL A 255 -13.24 -12.80 -3.44
C VAL A 255 -12.96 -13.67 -4.67
N LEU A 256 -11.75 -14.20 -4.75
CA LEU A 256 -11.26 -14.98 -5.88
C LEU A 256 -11.30 -16.47 -5.52
N SER A 257 -12.05 -17.24 -6.30
CA SER A 257 -12.25 -18.68 -6.10
C SER A 257 -11.60 -19.47 -7.23
N LEU A 258 -11.14 -20.69 -6.93
CA LEU A 258 -10.64 -21.64 -7.95
C LEU A 258 -11.72 -22.21 -8.88
N ILE A 259 -13.00 -21.93 -8.64
CA ILE A 259 -14.12 -22.48 -9.44
C ILE A 259 -14.11 -21.96 -10.89
N HIS A 260 -13.37 -20.90 -11.20
CA HIS A 260 -13.40 -20.20 -12.49
C HIS A 260 -12.03 -20.17 -13.19
N ILE A 261 -11.17 -21.13 -12.88
CA ILE A 261 -9.88 -21.29 -13.59
C ILE A 261 -9.89 -22.59 -14.38
#